data_b7f3286cb0f54a75a0fbc5728f96d745
#
_entry.id   b7f3286cb0f54a75a0fbc5728f96d745
#
_cell.length_a   1.000
_cell.length_b   1.000
_cell.length_c   1.000
_cell.angle_alpha   90.00
_cell.angle_beta   90.00
_cell.angle_gamma   90.00
#
_symmetry.space_group_name_H-M   'P 1'
#
loop_
_entity.id
_entity.type
_entity.pdbx_description
1 polymer ?
#
loop_
_entity_poly.entity_id
_entity_poly.type
_entity_poly.pdbx_seq_one_letter_code
_entity_poly.pdbx_strand_id
1 'polypeptide(L)'
;TYHAWDGLDKETLENDRKYNPNGAIEDDNGNVIGFYDNQIDYYRQTHYQLLLNQILSPSWKLNIALHYTDGYGYYEEYKNKRTLVEYGLVPFETNGTTIEKSDLVRRKLVDSRFGGGVFSFDYKGDKLDASIGGGLNYYKNTHNGKVVWVKNYLGELNPDHEYYRNIGRKTDGNIYAKINYEILDGVNFYADMQYRYLRYKINGNNDKWDWTADPAHLQPLNIDEDFSFFNPKAGIFWKINNNNNLYASFSVANKEPTRNNYTDNLFAAQPKSERMFDYEVGYTFRKGWFNAGVNLYYMDYKNQLVLNG
;
A
#
# COMPACT_ATOMS: atom_id res chain seq x y z
N THR A 1 8.88 -11.38 -16.53
CA THR A 1 9.19 -10.36 -15.53
C THR A 1 9.28 -11.01 -14.16
N TYR A 2 10.39 -10.82 -13.44
CA TYR A 2 10.55 -11.28 -12.06
C TYR A 2 9.96 -10.22 -11.11
N HIS A 3 9.09 -10.62 -10.22
CA HIS A 3 8.48 -9.71 -9.27
C HIS A 3 9.26 -9.68 -7.95
N ALA A 4 9.36 -8.52 -7.32
CA ALA A 4 10.12 -8.33 -6.07
C ALA A 4 9.59 -9.17 -4.89
N TRP A 5 8.37 -9.68 -4.96
CA TRP A 5 7.79 -10.58 -3.95
C TRP A 5 8.10 -12.05 -4.19
N ASP A 6 8.68 -12.42 -5.34
CA ASP A 6 9.12 -13.77 -5.64
C ASP A 6 10.54 -13.93 -5.06
N GLY A 7 10.63 -14.31 -3.79
CA GLY A 7 11.91 -14.55 -3.12
C GLY A 7 12.63 -15.77 -3.69
N LEU A 8 13.96 -15.80 -3.57
CA LEU A 8 14.77 -17.01 -3.79
C LEU A 8 15.07 -17.66 -2.45
N ASP A 9 14.98 -18.99 -2.39
CA ASP A 9 15.56 -19.73 -1.28
C ASP A 9 17.08 -19.66 -1.29
N LYS A 10 17.70 -20.05 -0.16
CA LYS A 10 19.16 -19.93 0.00
C LYS A 10 19.92 -20.79 -1.00
N GLU A 11 19.46 -22.00 -1.28
CA GLU A 11 20.14 -22.92 -2.20
C GLU A 11 20.09 -22.38 -3.63
N THR A 12 18.95 -21.92 -4.10
CA THR A 12 18.79 -21.29 -5.42
C THR A 12 19.62 -20.02 -5.53
N LEU A 13 19.66 -19.19 -4.46
CA LEU A 13 20.49 -17.98 -4.46
C LEU A 13 21.99 -18.27 -4.59
N GLU A 14 22.48 -19.36 -4.01
CA GLU A 14 23.87 -19.77 -4.08
C GLU A 14 24.23 -20.41 -5.43
N ASN A 15 23.32 -21.21 -6.01
CA ASN A 15 23.57 -21.99 -7.22
C ASN A 15 23.18 -21.27 -8.51
N ASP A 16 22.08 -20.52 -8.52
CA ASP A 16 21.58 -19.78 -9.69
C ASP A 16 20.93 -18.44 -9.30
N ARG A 17 21.75 -17.43 -9.15
CA ARG A 17 21.32 -16.05 -8.81
C ARG A 17 20.43 -15.39 -9.88
N LYS A 18 20.35 -15.97 -11.06
CA LYS A 18 19.51 -15.48 -12.19
C LYS A 18 18.24 -16.30 -12.36
N TYR A 19 18.01 -17.25 -11.46
CA TYR A 19 16.79 -18.08 -11.51
C TYR A 19 15.53 -17.23 -11.56
N ASN A 20 14.68 -17.52 -12.52
CA ASN A 20 13.39 -16.88 -12.69
C ASN A 20 12.37 -17.90 -13.22
N PRO A 21 11.48 -18.43 -12.37
CA PRO A 21 10.48 -19.41 -12.78
C PRO A 21 9.28 -18.80 -13.52
N ASN A 22 9.19 -17.46 -13.60
CA ASN A 22 8.04 -16.81 -14.20
C ASN A 22 7.93 -17.12 -15.70
N GLY A 23 6.75 -17.62 -16.08
CA GLY A 23 6.48 -18.03 -17.46
C GLY A 23 7.01 -19.41 -17.85
N ALA A 24 7.54 -20.20 -16.89
CA ALA A 24 7.96 -21.56 -17.16
C ALA A 24 6.78 -22.40 -17.67
N ILE A 25 7.00 -23.13 -18.77
CA ILE A 25 6.08 -24.09 -19.34
C ILE A 25 6.58 -25.48 -18.93
N GLU A 26 5.72 -26.23 -18.26
CA GLU A 26 6.08 -27.54 -17.71
C GLU A 26 5.43 -28.69 -18.50
N ASP A 27 6.15 -29.81 -18.59
CA ASP A 27 5.59 -31.08 -19.07
C ASP A 27 4.68 -31.75 -17.99
N ASP A 28 4.18 -32.94 -18.28
CA ASP A 28 3.32 -33.68 -17.34
C ASP A 28 4.07 -34.14 -16.08
N ASN A 29 5.38 -34.21 -16.13
CA ASN A 29 6.24 -34.60 -15.00
C ASN A 29 6.73 -33.39 -14.17
N GLY A 30 6.39 -32.15 -14.58
CA GLY A 30 6.81 -30.94 -13.92
C GLY A 30 8.19 -30.42 -14.36
N ASN A 31 8.77 -30.97 -15.42
CA ASN A 31 10.03 -30.46 -15.99
C ASN A 31 9.77 -29.23 -16.82
N VAL A 32 10.61 -28.21 -16.71
CA VAL A 32 10.53 -27.03 -17.55
C VAL A 32 11.00 -27.36 -18.96
N ILE A 33 10.10 -27.21 -19.92
CA ILE A 33 10.35 -27.48 -21.35
C ILE A 33 10.45 -26.21 -22.21
N GLY A 34 10.19 -25.04 -21.61
CA GLY A 34 10.27 -23.75 -22.28
C GLY A 34 9.79 -22.62 -21.39
N PHE A 35 9.76 -21.43 -21.94
CA PHE A 35 9.27 -20.24 -21.27
C PHE A 35 8.31 -19.47 -22.18
N TYR A 36 7.30 -18.88 -21.58
CA TYR A 36 6.34 -18.01 -22.26
C TYR A 36 7.00 -16.66 -22.58
N ASP A 37 7.00 -16.29 -23.86
CA ASP A 37 7.75 -15.11 -24.33
C ASP A 37 7.14 -13.77 -23.92
N ASN A 38 5.81 -13.74 -23.73
CA ASN A 38 5.08 -12.49 -23.43
C ASN A 38 4.78 -12.31 -21.93
N GLN A 39 5.71 -12.71 -21.07
CA GLN A 39 5.65 -12.48 -19.63
C GLN A 39 5.92 -11.00 -19.34
N ILE A 40 4.88 -10.17 -19.39
CA ILE A 40 5.02 -8.71 -19.27
C ILE A 40 4.33 -8.15 -18.03
N ASP A 41 4.87 -7.03 -17.57
CA ASP A 41 4.27 -6.15 -16.56
C ASP A 41 4.24 -4.75 -17.18
N TYR A 42 3.05 -4.28 -17.48
CA TYR A 42 2.81 -2.99 -18.11
C TYR A 42 2.05 -2.08 -17.14
N TYR A 43 2.61 -0.91 -16.83
CA TYR A 43 1.93 0.07 -16.03
C TYR A 43 2.19 1.49 -16.52
N ARG A 44 1.12 2.29 -16.62
CA ARG A 44 1.17 3.70 -17.00
C ARG A 44 0.46 4.53 -15.94
N GLN A 45 1.10 5.63 -15.54
CA GLN A 45 0.47 6.67 -14.72
C GLN A 45 0.60 8.04 -15.39
N THR A 46 -0.47 8.82 -15.29
CA THR A 46 -0.50 10.22 -15.69
C THR A 46 -0.88 11.07 -14.49
N HIS A 47 -0.07 12.07 -14.19
CA HIS A 47 -0.26 12.97 -13.05
C HIS A 47 -0.58 14.38 -13.54
N TYR A 48 -1.62 14.97 -12.95
CA TYR A 48 -2.00 16.35 -13.13
C TYR A 48 -1.89 17.04 -11.77
N GLN A 49 -1.21 18.19 -11.73
CA GLN A 49 -0.99 18.94 -10.50
C GLN A 49 -1.21 20.42 -10.74
N LEU A 50 -1.88 21.09 -9.80
CA LEU A 50 -2.00 22.54 -9.73
C LEU A 50 -1.50 22.99 -8.36
N LEU A 51 -0.45 23.82 -8.37
CA LEU A 51 0.22 24.30 -7.17
C LEU A 51 0.06 25.81 -7.05
N LEU A 52 -0.43 26.26 -5.90
CA LEU A 52 -0.49 27.68 -5.54
C LEU A 52 0.34 27.90 -4.27
N ASN A 53 1.30 28.81 -4.36
CA ASN A 53 2.05 29.31 -3.21
C ASN A 53 1.89 30.82 -3.17
N GLN A 54 1.23 31.34 -2.15
CA GLN A 54 0.92 32.74 -2.02
C GLN A 54 1.50 33.31 -0.73
N ILE A 55 2.38 34.30 -0.83
CA ILE A 55 2.83 35.11 0.30
C ILE A 55 1.76 36.17 0.53
N LEU A 56 1.09 36.11 1.68
CA LEU A 56 0.01 37.03 2.04
C LEU A 56 0.55 38.26 2.79
N SER A 57 1.61 38.06 3.57
CA SER A 57 2.36 39.08 4.27
C SER A 57 3.77 38.59 4.62
N PRO A 58 4.67 39.39 5.20
CA PRO A 58 5.97 38.89 5.66
C PRO A 58 5.91 37.69 6.61
N SER A 59 4.82 37.58 7.37
CA SER A 59 4.64 36.50 8.36
C SER A 59 3.67 35.40 7.92
N TRP A 60 2.92 35.56 6.84
CA TRP A 60 1.86 34.61 6.45
C TRP A 60 2.01 34.09 5.04
N LYS A 61 1.89 32.76 4.90
CA LYS A 61 1.96 32.06 3.62
C LYS A 61 0.79 31.08 3.50
N LEU A 62 0.18 31.02 2.31
CA LEU A 62 -0.82 30.04 1.92
C LEU A 62 -0.24 29.12 0.85
N ASN A 63 -0.37 27.82 1.04
CA ASN A 63 -0.03 26.80 0.05
C ASN A 63 -1.28 25.97 -0.23
N ILE A 64 -1.58 25.72 -1.50
CA ILE A 64 -2.64 24.83 -1.96
C ILE A 64 -2.07 23.95 -3.06
N ALA A 65 -2.33 22.65 -2.99
CA ALA A 65 -2.02 21.74 -4.08
C ALA A 65 -3.25 20.89 -4.40
N LEU A 66 -3.64 20.87 -5.66
CA LEU A 66 -4.63 19.96 -6.20
C LEU A 66 -3.91 18.93 -7.06
N HIS A 67 -4.34 17.69 -7.00
CA HIS A 67 -3.75 16.63 -7.79
C HIS A 67 -4.81 15.66 -8.30
N TYR A 68 -4.52 15.08 -9.46
CA TYR A 68 -5.26 13.96 -10.02
C TYR A 68 -4.29 13.02 -10.72
N THR A 69 -4.44 11.74 -10.46
CA THR A 69 -3.63 10.68 -11.08
C THR A 69 -4.55 9.63 -11.69
N ASP A 70 -4.32 9.33 -12.96
CA ASP A 70 -4.93 8.23 -13.69
C ASP A 70 -3.88 7.15 -13.91
N GLY A 71 -4.18 5.93 -13.51
CA GLY A 71 -3.25 4.81 -13.59
C GLY A 71 -3.94 3.57 -14.16
N TYR A 72 -3.30 2.96 -15.14
CA TYR A 72 -3.75 1.72 -15.76
C TYR A 72 -2.56 0.79 -15.98
N GLY A 73 -2.78 -0.49 -15.68
CA GLY A 73 -1.77 -1.49 -15.96
C GLY A 73 -2.28 -2.91 -15.88
N TYR A 74 -1.47 -3.81 -16.35
CA TYR A 74 -1.70 -5.25 -16.22
C TYR A 74 -0.39 -5.99 -16.26
N TYR A 75 -0.38 -7.16 -15.65
CA TYR A 75 0.63 -8.16 -15.95
C TYR A 75 -0.01 -9.37 -16.59
N GLU A 76 0.74 -9.98 -17.52
CA GLU A 76 0.36 -11.18 -18.24
C GLU A 76 1.28 -12.32 -17.83
N GLU A 77 0.71 -13.47 -17.53
CA GLU A 77 1.45 -14.61 -17.04
C GLU A 77 0.88 -15.92 -17.57
N TYR A 78 1.79 -16.85 -17.89
CA TYR A 78 1.46 -18.23 -18.16
C TYR A 78 1.31 -19.01 -16.86
N LYS A 79 0.30 -19.87 -16.79
CA LYS A 79 0.02 -20.72 -15.62
C LYS A 79 -0.18 -22.16 -16.04
N ASN A 80 0.61 -23.05 -15.48
CA ASN A 80 0.51 -24.49 -15.72
C ASN A 80 -0.69 -25.09 -14.97
N LYS A 81 -1.40 -26.03 -15.60
CA LYS A 81 -2.39 -26.98 -15.03
C LYS A 81 -3.41 -26.34 -14.08
N ARG A 82 -4.00 -25.18 -14.46
CA ARG A 82 -5.00 -24.45 -13.63
C ARG A 82 -6.38 -25.07 -13.78
N THR A 83 -7.12 -25.12 -12.68
CA THR A 83 -8.51 -25.59 -12.64
C THR A 83 -9.41 -24.60 -13.37
N LEU A 84 -10.10 -25.05 -14.41
CA LEU A 84 -10.87 -24.20 -15.32
C LEU A 84 -11.99 -23.41 -14.63
N VAL A 85 -12.70 -24.04 -13.70
CA VAL A 85 -13.82 -23.39 -12.98
C VAL A 85 -13.39 -22.19 -12.15
N GLU A 86 -12.14 -22.15 -11.64
CA GLU A 86 -11.59 -20.99 -10.93
C GLU A 86 -11.53 -19.73 -11.82
N TYR A 87 -11.54 -19.94 -13.14
CA TYR A 87 -11.49 -18.89 -14.16
C TYR A 87 -12.84 -18.70 -14.88
N GLY A 88 -13.92 -19.26 -14.32
CA GLY A 88 -15.24 -19.19 -14.94
C GLY A 88 -15.35 -19.94 -16.28
N LEU A 89 -14.43 -20.89 -16.52
CA LEU A 89 -14.40 -21.70 -17.72
C LEU A 89 -15.04 -23.06 -17.45
N VAL A 90 -15.77 -23.58 -18.43
CA VAL A 90 -16.44 -24.89 -18.32
C VAL A 90 -15.43 -26.00 -18.63
N PRO A 91 -15.31 -27.04 -17.80
CA PRO A 91 -14.60 -28.27 -18.16
C PRO A 91 -15.14 -28.84 -19.48
N PHE A 92 -14.31 -29.49 -20.26
CA PHE A 92 -14.67 -30.01 -21.59
C PHE A 92 -14.22 -31.45 -21.74
N GLU A 93 -14.86 -32.17 -22.66
CA GLU A 93 -14.53 -33.56 -22.95
C GLU A 93 -13.67 -33.68 -24.20
N THR A 94 -12.63 -34.51 -24.12
CA THR A 94 -11.83 -34.93 -25.26
C THR A 94 -11.48 -36.41 -25.14
N ASN A 95 -11.69 -37.18 -26.21
CA ASN A 95 -11.44 -38.63 -26.25
C ASN A 95 -12.04 -39.40 -25.06
N GLY A 96 -13.24 -39.01 -24.62
CA GLY A 96 -13.96 -39.65 -23.50
C GLY A 96 -13.39 -39.35 -22.12
N THR A 97 -12.53 -38.30 -22.01
CA THR A 97 -11.96 -37.82 -20.74
C THR A 97 -12.37 -36.39 -20.50
N THR A 98 -12.89 -36.12 -19.30
CA THR A 98 -13.21 -34.75 -18.87
C THR A 98 -11.94 -34.03 -18.46
N ILE A 99 -11.66 -32.90 -19.10
CA ILE A 99 -10.54 -32.00 -18.82
C ILE A 99 -11.00 -30.90 -17.88
N GLU A 100 -10.62 -30.98 -16.63
CA GLU A 100 -10.92 -30.01 -15.57
C GLU A 100 -9.82 -28.97 -15.37
N LYS A 101 -8.58 -29.30 -15.80
CA LYS A 101 -7.39 -28.46 -15.67
C LYS A 101 -6.70 -28.29 -17.00
N SER A 102 -6.22 -27.10 -17.26
CA SER A 102 -5.42 -26.81 -18.44
C SER A 102 -4.40 -25.71 -18.18
N ASP A 103 -3.39 -25.63 -19.04
CA ASP A 103 -2.50 -24.48 -19.08
C ASP A 103 -3.26 -23.29 -19.64
N LEU A 104 -3.01 -22.11 -19.11
CA LEU A 104 -3.66 -20.88 -19.56
C LEU A 104 -2.75 -19.66 -19.43
N VAL A 105 -3.07 -18.63 -20.19
CA VAL A 105 -2.50 -17.30 -20.05
C VAL A 105 -3.58 -16.38 -19.49
N ARG A 106 -3.24 -15.67 -18.43
CA ARG A 106 -4.14 -14.69 -17.81
C ARG A 106 -3.50 -13.32 -17.74
N ARG A 107 -4.35 -12.31 -17.75
CA ARG A 107 -4.00 -10.93 -17.36
C ARG A 107 -4.67 -10.57 -16.05
N LYS A 108 -3.91 -9.98 -15.14
CA LYS A 108 -4.49 -9.26 -13.99
C LYS A 108 -4.31 -7.78 -14.21
N LEU A 109 -5.41 -7.05 -14.13
CA LEU A 109 -5.49 -5.65 -14.51
C LEU A 109 -5.81 -4.78 -13.30
N VAL A 110 -5.28 -3.56 -13.34
CA VAL A 110 -5.60 -2.48 -12.41
C VAL A 110 -5.96 -1.22 -13.18
N ASP A 111 -7.05 -0.57 -12.76
CA ASP A 111 -7.49 0.74 -13.26
C ASP A 111 -7.75 1.62 -12.05
N SER A 112 -6.88 2.61 -11.82
CA SER A 112 -6.85 3.42 -10.61
C SER A 112 -7.01 4.89 -10.92
N ARG A 113 -7.77 5.58 -10.06
CA ARG A 113 -7.95 7.02 -10.07
C ARG A 113 -7.75 7.54 -8.66
N PHE A 114 -6.87 8.52 -8.55
CA PHE A 114 -6.54 9.15 -7.28
C PHE A 114 -6.58 10.66 -7.45
N GLY A 115 -7.39 11.35 -6.67
CA GLY A 115 -7.48 12.79 -6.74
C GLY A 115 -7.78 13.41 -5.40
N GLY A 116 -7.39 14.66 -5.24
CA GLY A 116 -7.59 15.37 -3.99
C GLY A 116 -6.95 16.73 -3.96
N GLY A 117 -6.94 17.30 -2.76
CA GLY A 117 -6.31 18.58 -2.48
C GLY A 117 -5.76 18.63 -1.07
N VAL A 118 -4.70 19.37 -0.91
CA VAL A 118 -4.08 19.68 0.37
C VAL A 118 -3.85 21.18 0.47
N PHE A 119 -3.90 21.71 1.68
CA PHE A 119 -3.61 23.10 1.95
C PHE A 119 -2.81 23.25 3.23
N SER A 120 -2.03 24.32 3.32
CA SER A 120 -1.46 24.83 4.57
C SER A 120 -1.51 26.33 4.63
N PHE A 121 -1.75 26.85 5.82
CA PHE A 121 -1.69 28.24 6.16
C PHE A 121 -0.64 28.40 7.26
N ASP A 122 0.48 28.99 6.90
CA ASP A 122 1.69 29.01 7.71
C ASP A 122 1.95 30.45 8.23
N TYR A 123 2.22 30.54 9.52
CA TYR A 123 2.65 31.75 10.21
C TYR A 123 4.10 31.61 10.65
N LYS A 124 4.90 32.61 10.41
CA LYS A 124 6.27 32.74 10.87
C LYS A 124 6.48 34.05 11.58
N GLY A 125 6.79 34.00 12.87
CA GLY A 125 7.15 35.14 13.73
C GLY A 125 8.52 34.97 14.35
N ASP A 126 8.90 35.89 15.25
CA ASP A 126 10.23 35.85 15.88
C ASP A 126 10.41 34.64 16.80
N LYS A 127 9.39 34.32 17.60
CA LYS A 127 9.40 33.20 18.59
C LYS A 127 8.39 32.12 18.30
N LEU A 128 7.47 32.35 17.37
CA LEU A 128 6.38 31.44 17.07
C LEU A 128 6.34 31.13 15.58
N ASP A 129 6.52 29.86 15.25
CA ASP A 129 6.11 29.31 13.97
C ASP A 129 4.85 28.46 14.18
N ALA A 130 3.81 28.71 13.39
CA ALA A 130 2.56 27.96 13.47
C ALA A 130 2.07 27.57 12.07
N SER A 131 1.38 26.46 11.98
CA SER A 131 0.77 26.01 10.74
C SER A 131 -0.56 25.33 11.03
N ILE A 132 -1.58 25.66 10.24
CA ILE A 132 -2.81 24.89 10.17
C ILE A 132 -2.98 24.39 8.73
N GLY A 133 -3.36 23.13 8.56
CA GLY A 133 -3.52 22.58 7.23
C GLY A 133 -4.34 21.32 7.24
N GLY A 134 -4.52 20.77 6.06
CA GLY A 134 -5.27 19.54 5.91
C GLY A 134 -5.33 19.09 4.46
N GLY A 135 -6.05 18.00 4.26
CA GLY A 135 -6.27 17.45 2.93
C GLY A 135 -7.46 16.53 2.87
N LEU A 136 -8.00 16.41 1.67
CA LEU A 136 -9.03 15.44 1.34
C LEU A 136 -8.64 14.75 0.05
N ASN A 137 -8.62 13.41 0.10
CA ASN A 137 -8.23 12.57 -1.00
C ASN A 137 -9.26 11.47 -1.25
N TYR A 138 -9.47 11.14 -2.50
CA TYR A 138 -10.30 10.04 -2.93
C TYR A 138 -9.54 9.13 -3.89
N TYR A 139 -9.55 7.85 -3.59
CA TYR A 139 -8.95 6.80 -4.39
C TYR A 139 -10.00 5.76 -4.80
N LYS A 140 -10.00 5.40 -6.09
CA LYS A 140 -10.77 4.29 -6.61
C LYS A 140 -9.85 3.39 -7.43
N ASN A 141 -9.93 2.10 -7.20
CA ASN A 141 -9.16 1.11 -7.98
C ASN A 141 -10.07 -0.07 -8.34
N THR A 142 -10.07 -0.44 -9.61
CA THR A 142 -10.68 -1.66 -10.12
C THR A 142 -9.59 -2.69 -10.31
N HIS A 143 -9.77 -3.86 -9.71
CA HIS A 143 -8.97 -5.05 -9.94
C HIS A 143 -9.81 -6.07 -10.68
N ASN A 144 -9.32 -6.58 -11.79
CA ASN A 144 -10.00 -7.65 -12.53
C ASN A 144 -8.99 -8.56 -13.23
N GLY A 145 -9.42 -9.76 -13.58
CA GLY A 145 -8.61 -10.72 -14.29
C GLY A 145 -9.31 -11.25 -15.52
N LYS A 146 -8.56 -11.39 -16.62
CA LYS A 146 -9.03 -11.97 -17.88
C LYS A 146 -8.20 -13.20 -18.23
N VAL A 147 -8.83 -14.20 -18.85
CA VAL A 147 -8.14 -15.30 -19.48
C VAL A 147 -8.00 -14.97 -20.95
N VAL A 148 -6.77 -14.94 -21.46
CA VAL A 148 -6.49 -14.58 -22.86
C VAL A 148 -6.22 -15.78 -23.75
N TRP A 149 -5.86 -16.92 -23.16
CA TRP A 149 -5.62 -18.17 -23.88
C TRP A 149 -5.72 -19.38 -22.96
N VAL A 150 -6.18 -20.50 -23.47
CA VAL A 150 -6.22 -21.79 -22.80
C VAL A 150 -5.79 -22.89 -23.78
N LYS A 151 -4.91 -23.76 -23.33
CA LYS A 151 -4.37 -24.85 -24.13
C LYS A 151 -5.47 -25.85 -24.52
N ASN A 152 -5.61 -26.11 -25.83
CA ASN A 152 -6.54 -27.11 -26.40
C ASN A 152 -8.01 -26.95 -25.93
N TYR A 153 -8.44 -25.74 -25.56
CA TYR A 153 -9.79 -25.49 -25.09
C TYR A 153 -10.82 -25.65 -26.23
N LEU A 154 -11.82 -26.50 -26.00
CA LEU A 154 -12.89 -26.76 -26.97
C LEU A 154 -14.12 -25.86 -26.78
N GLY A 155 -14.17 -25.11 -25.67
CA GLY A 155 -15.22 -24.12 -25.43
C GLY A 155 -14.93 -22.79 -26.11
N GLU A 156 -15.93 -21.91 -26.12
CA GLU A 156 -15.76 -20.54 -26.58
C GLU A 156 -15.05 -19.70 -25.51
N LEU A 157 -13.93 -19.08 -25.86
CA LEU A 157 -13.21 -18.16 -25.01
C LEU A 157 -13.55 -16.72 -25.42
N ASN A 158 -14.39 -16.06 -24.64
CA ASN A 158 -14.67 -14.65 -24.83
C ASN A 158 -13.45 -13.82 -24.36
N PRO A 159 -12.77 -13.05 -25.23
CA PRO A 159 -11.60 -12.25 -24.87
C PRO A 159 -11.89 -11.15 -23.85
N ASP A 160 -13.16 -10.79 -23.64
CA ASP A 160 -13.60 -9.84 -22.64
C ASP A 160 -14.11 -10.51 -21.35
N HIS A 161 -14.03 -11.84 -21.27
CA HIS A 161 -14.45 -12.57 -20.08
C HIS A 161 -13.56 -12.23 -18.88
N GLU A 162 -14.17 -11.67 -17.84
CA GLU A 162 -13.52 -11.40 -16.56
C GLU A 162 -13.86 -12.52 -15.58
N TYR A 163 -12.86 -13.26 -15.10
CA TYR A 163 -13.09 -14.31 -14.13
C TYR A 163 -13.23 -13.79 -12.69
N TYR A 164 -12.70 -12.59 -12.40
CA TYR A 164 -12.97 -11.87 -11.16
C TYR A 164 -12.97 -10.37 -11.39
N ARG A 165 -13.70 -9.65 -10.53
CA ARG A 165 -13.69 -8.19 -10.46
C ARG A 165 -13.99 -7.74 -9.03
N ASN A 166 -13.21 -6.77 -8.57
CA ASN A 166 -13.55 -6.02 -7.37
C ASN A 166 -13.15 -4.55 -7.51
N ILE A 167 -13.80 -3.71 -6.70
CA ILE A 167 -13.58 -2.27 -6.69
C ILE A 167 -13.26 -1.84 -5.27
N GLY A 168 -12.06 -1.31 -5.08
CA GLY A 168 -11.64 -0.62 -3.86
C GLY A 168 -11.91 0.87 -3.97
N ARG A 169 -12.42 1.48 -2.89
CA ARG A 169 -12.59 2.93 -2.74
C ARG A 169 -12.05 3.34 -1.38
N LYS A 170 -11.30 4.43 -1.35
CA LYS A 170 -10.78 5.01 -0.12
C LYS A 170 -11.01 6.51 -0.14
N THR A 171 -11.67 7.02 0.89
CA THR A 171 -11.74 8.45 1.19
C THR A 171 -10.86 8.71 2.41
N ASP A 172 -10.00 9.70 2.35
CA ASP A 172 -9.04 10.03 3.40
C ASP A 172 -9.01 11.55 3.58
N GLY A 173 -9.48 12.02 4.72
CA GLY A 173 -9.48 13.44 5.09
C GLY A 173 -8.73 13.66 6.39
N ASN A 174 -7.97 14.74 6.46
CA ASN A 174 -7.29 15.13 7.69
C ASN A 174 -7.23 16.65 7.86
N ILE A 175 -7.13 17.06 9.11
CA ILE A 175 -6.80 18.43 9.51
C ILE A 175 -5.72 18.36 10.59
N TYR A 176 -4.78 19.29 10.55
CA TYR A 176 -3.72 19.39 11.56
C TYR A 176 -3.43 20.82 11.95
N ALA A 177 -2.90 20.99 13.16
CA ALA A 177 -2.31 22.22 13.64
C ALA A 177 -0.95 21.93 14.28
N LYS A 178 0.05 22.74 13.93
CA LYS A 178 1.41 22.65 14.47
C LYS A 178 1.84 23.98 15.04
N ILE A 179 2.59 23.92 16.11
CA ILE A 179 3.28 25.08 16.67
C ILE A 179 4.72 24.70 17.02
N ASN A 180 5.62 25.65 16.85
CA ASN A 180 6.94 25.66 17.43
C ASN A 180 7.14 27.02 18.10
N TYR A 181 7.36 27.01 19.41
CA TYR A 181 7.42 28.21 20.21
C TYR A 181 8.70 28.25 21.04
N GLU A 182 9.48 29.31 20.89
CA GLU A 182 10.64 29.59 21.73
C GLU A 182 10.18 30.13 23.09
N ILE A 183 10.11 29.25 24.11
CA ILE A 183 9.65 29.57 25.47
C ILE A 183 10.68 30.44 26.18
N LEU A 184 11.94 30.06 26.07
CA LEU A 184 13.12 30.71 26.60
C LEU A 184 14.22 30.70 25.55
N ASP A 185 15.23 31.56 25.69
CA ASP A 185 16.37 31.56 24.80
C ASP A 185 17.00 30.15 24.70
N GLY A 186 17.00 29.60 23.51
CA GLY A 186 17.47 28.25 23.23
C GLY A 186 16.56 27.10 23.69
N VAL A 187 15.35 27.36 24.21
CA VAL A 187 14.36 26.33 24.58
C VAL A 187 13.12 26.46 23.72
N ASN A 188 12.90 25.46 22.87
CA ASN A 188 11.76 25.38 21.97
C ASN A 188 10.80 24.28 22.39
N PHE A 189 9.52 24.61 22.47
CA PHE A 189 8.43 23.66 22.60
C PHE A 189 7.77 23.51 21.25
N TYR A 190 7.51 22.27 20.82
CA TYR A 190 6.68 22.01 19.68
C TYR A 190 5.49 21.12 20.02
N ALA A 191 4.40 21.35 19.34
CA ALA A 191 3.24 20.46 19.36
C ALA A 191 2.67 20.33 17.93
N ASP A 192 2.18 19.16 17.62
CA ASP A 192 1.48 18.84 16.38
C ASP A 192 0.27 17.97 16.76
N MET A 193 -0.89 18.36 16.28
CA MET A 193 -2.14 17.63 16.50
C MET A 193 -2.79 17.40 15.16
N GLN A 194 -3.04 16.13 14.83
CA GLN A 194 -3.73 15.75 13.62
C GLN A 194 -4.98 14.94 13.97
N TYR A 195 -6.09 15.29 13.36
CA TYR A 195 -7.26 14.42 13.25
C TYR A 195 -7.36 13.93 11.82
N ARG A 196 -7.51 12.60 11.66
CA ARG A 196 -7.65 11.94 10.36
C ARG A 196 -8.86 11.02 10.38
N TYR A 197 -9.73 11.18 9.39
CA TYR A 197 -10.83 10.27 9.11
C TYR A 197 -10.59 9.59 7.77
N LEU A 198 -10.82 8.29 7.73
CA LEU A 198 -10.78 7.55 6.48
C LEU A 198 -11.89 6.51 6.42
N ARG A 199 -12.41 6.29 5.23
CA ARG A 199 -13.33 5.20 4.92
C ARG A 199 -12.77 4.35 3.81
N TYR A 200 -12.82 3.04 3.99
CA TYR A 200 -12.31 2.07 3.05
C TYR A 200 -13.38 1.03 2.70
N LYS A 201 -13.67 0.89 1.40
CA LYS A 201 -14.64 -0.08 0.87
C LYS A 201 -14.01 -0.95 -0.19
N ILE A 202 -14.26 -2.26 -0.13
CA ILE A 202 -13.95 -3.19 -1.22
C ILE A 202 -15.19 -4.04 -1.48
N ASN A 203 -15.66 -4.04 -2.74
CA ASN A 203 -16.80 -4.83 -3.14
C ASN A 203 -16.50 -5.62 -4.42
N GLY A 204 -17.03 -6.84 -4.52
CA GLY A 204 -16.87 -7.76 -5.65
C GLY A 204 -16.29 -9.08 -5.23
N ASN A 205 -15.52 -9.73 -6.12
CA ASN A 205 -14.91 -11.02 -5.87
C ASN A 205 -13.38 -10.91 -5.85
N ASN A 206 -12.74 -11.66 -4.96
CA ASN A 206 -11.31 -11.90 -4.98
C ASN A 206 -10.94 -12.89 -6.10
N ASP A 207 -9.68 -12.94 -6.48
CA ASP A 207 -9.15 -13.94 -7.41
C ASP A 207 -8.81 -15.30 -6.76
N LYS A 208 -9.23 -15.48 -5.52
CA LYS A 208 -9.08 -16.72 -4.75
C LYS A 208 -10.39 -17.50 -4.76
N TRP A 209 -10.30 -18.81 -4.97
CA TRP A 209 -11.43 -19.72 -4.96
C TRP A 209 -11.62 -20.31 -3.56
N ASP A 210 -12.85 -20.32 -3.09
CA ASP A 210 -13.21 -20.98 -1.83
C ASP A 210 -13.76 -22.38 -2.11
N TRP A 211 -12.91 -23.36 -1.92
CA TRP A 211 -13.26 -24.78 -2.05
C TRP A 211 -14.03 -25.34 -0.86
N THR A 212 -14.13 -24.60 0.24
CA THR A 212 -14.88 -25.00 1.44
C THR A 212 -16.35 -24.59 1.38
N ALA A 213 -16.70 -23.68 0.48
CA ALA A 213 -18.08 -23.28 0.24
C ALA A 213 -18.86 -24.34 -0.56
N ASP A 214 -20.17 -24.42 -0.35
CA ASP A 214 -21.08 -25.29 -1.11
C ASP A 214 -22.24 -24.46 -1.68
N PRO A 215 -22.31 -24.24 -3.02
CA PRO A 215 -21.31 -24.60 -4.01
C PRO A 215 -20.02 -23.78 -3.89
N ALA A 216 -18.87 -24.38 -4.25
CA ALA A 216 -17.59 -23.70 -4.28
C ALA A 216 -17.62 -22.49 -5.26
N HIS A 217 -17.03 -21.36 -4.86
CA HIS A 217 -17.08 -20.11 -5.64
C HIS A 217 -15.88 -19.20 -5.34
N LEU A 218 -15.74 -18.12 -6.11
CA LEU A 218 -14.78 -17.06 -5.80
C LEU A 218 -15.13 -16.41 -4.46
N GLN A 219 -14.11 -16.13 -3.65
CA GLN A 219 -14.29 -15.47 -2.36
C GLN A 219 -14.91 -14.09 -2.52
N PRO A 220 -16.11 -13.82 -1.95
CA PRO A 220 -16.73 -12.51 -2.02
C PRO A 220 -16.00 -11.51 -1.14
N LEU A 221 -15.87 -10.29 -1.63
CA LEU A 221 -15.34 -9.14 -0.89
C LEU A 221 -16.49 -8.18 -0.60
N ASN A 222 -16.75 -7.94 0.68
CA ASN A 222 -17.71 -6.95 1.14
C ASN A 222 -17.16 -6.27 2.39
N ILE A 223 -16.23 -5.33 2.19
CA ILE A 223 -15.53 -4.60 3.24
C ILE A 223 -16.01 -3.17 3.20
N ASP A 224 -16.46 -2.65 4.33
CA ASP A 224 -16.88 -1.27 4.54
C ASP A 224 -16.46 -0.85 5.94
N GLU A 225 -15.27 -0.25 6.05
CA GLU A 225 -14.64 0.12 7.31
C GLU A 225 -14.36 1.61 7.34
N ASP A 226 -14.58 2.23 8.50
CA ASP A 226 -14.18 3.60 8.76
C ASP A 226 -13.30 3.71 10.00
N PHE A 227 -12.41 4.68 9.98
CA PHE A 227 -11.44 4.92 11.03
C PHE A 227 -11.34 6.40 11.34
N SER A 228 -11.27 6.71 12.62
CA SER A 228 -11.02 8.05 13.14
C SER A 228 -9.79 8.00 14.02
N PHE A 229 -8.78 8.77 13.64
CA PHE A 229 -7.48 8.79 14.32
C PHE A 229 -7.17 10.16 14.85
N PHE A 230 -6.69 10.21 16.09
CA PHE A 230 -6.07 11.38 16.66
C PHE A 230 -4.58 11.07 16.89
N ASN A 231 -3.71 11.85 16.25
CA ASN A 231 -2.26 11.66 16.22
C ASN A 231 -1.59 12.91 16.83
N PRO A 232 -1.54 13.03 18.17
CA PRO A 232 -0.82 14.11 18.83
C PRO A 232 0.68 13.81 18.85
N LYS A 233 1.49 14.89 18.76
CA LYS A 233 2.92 14.88 18.97
C LYS A 233 3.32 16.14 19.73
N ALA A 234 4.19 16.00 20.72
CA ALA A 234 4.75 17.13 21.46
C ALA A 234 6.19 16.84 21.87
N GLY A 235 6.97 17.88 22.05
CA GLY A 235 8.35 17.74 22.51
C GLY A 235 8.99 19.07 22.87
N ILE A 236 10.15 18.95 23.49
CA ILE A 236 11.01 20.06 23.87
C ILE A 236 12.38 19.85 23.26
N PHE A 237 12.90 20.89 22.65
CA PHE A 237 14.28 20.97 22.20
C PHE A 237 14.98 22.04 23.02
N TRP A 238 16.14 21.70 23.62
CA TRP A 238 16.94 22.59 24.41
C TRP A 238 18.37 22.69 23.87
N LYS A 239 18.72 23.85 23.35
CA LYS A 239 20.09 24.25 23.04
C LYS A 239 20.78 24.69 24.33
N ILE A 240 21.40 23.75 25.07
CA ILE A 240 22.06 24.02 26.35
C ILE A 240 23.18 25.06 26.20
N ASN A 241 23.92 24.93 25.11
CA ASN A 241 24.94 25.87 24.66
C ASN A 241 25.31 25.62 23.19
N ASN A 242 26.33 26.29 22.65
CA ASN A 242 26.73 26.15 21.25
C ASN A 242 27.20 24.74 20.86
N ASN A 243 27.53 23.91 21.83
CA ASN A 243 28.06 22.56 21.61
C ASN A 243 27.08 21.45 21.99
N ASN A 244 26.07 21.74 22.81
CA ASN A 244 25.22 20.71 23.45
C ASN A 244 23.75 20.99 23.20
N ASN A 245 23.04 20.01 22.65
CA ASN A 245 21.59 20.04 22.49
C ASN A 245 20.98 18.78 23.11
N LEU A 246 19.80 18.94 23.67
CA LEU A 246 18.95 17.90 24.21
C LEU A 246 17.56 18.01 23.61
N TYR A 247 16.90 16.88 23.34
CA TYR A 247 15.47 16.89 23.04
C TYR A 247 14.77 15.75 23.73
N ALA A 248 13.49 15.93 23.96
CA ALA A 248 12.57 14.87 24.38
C ALA A 248 11.26 15.03 23.61
N SER A 249 10.69 13.92 23.16
CA SER A 249 9.43 13.92 22.43
C SER A 249 8.55 12.74 22.76
N PHE A 250 7.25 12.96 22.59
CA PHE A 250 6.20 11.95 22.64
C PHE A 250 5.32 12.07 21.42
N SER A 251 4.96 10.93 20.81
CA SER A 251 4.01 10.90 19.70
C SER A 251 3.08 9.70 19.75
N VAL A 252 1.90 9.88 19.17
CA VAL A 252 0.95 8.81 18.90
C VAL A 252 0.74 8.71 17.41
N ALA A 253 0.90 7.52 16.85
CA ALA A 253 0.62 7.22 15.46
C ALA A 253 -0.41 6.11 15.34
N ASN A 254 -1.38 6.28 14.45
CA ASN A 254 -2.36 5.26 14.12
C ASN A 254 -2.25 4.89 12.64
N LYS A 255 -2.50 3.60 12.34
CA LYS A 255 -2.45 3.05 10.98
C LYS A 255 -3.63 2.12 10.76
N GLU A 256 -4.34 2.33 9.65
CA GLU A 256 -5.38 1.43 9.18
C GLU A 256 -4.80 0.13 8.61
N PRO A 257 -5.54 -1.00 8.64
CA PRO A 257 -5.17 -2.20 7.91
C PRO A 257 -5.07 -1.93 6.41
N THR A 258 -4.12 -2.57 5.76
CA THR A 258 -3.96 -2.51 4.30
C THR A 258 -4.98 -3.41 3.61
N ARG A 259 -5.14 -3.26 2.28
CA ARG A 259 -5.98 -4.15 1.48
C ARG A 259 -5.66 -5.63 1.74
N ASN A 260 -4.38 -6.00 1.74
CA ASN A 260 -3.95 -7.38 1.89
C ASN A 260 -4.35 -7.97 3.24
N ASN A 261 -4.36 -7.17 4.31
CA ASN A 261 -4.82 -7.63 5.62
C ASN A 261 -6.28 -8.12 5.59
N TYR A 262 -7.12 -7.58 4.70
CA TYR A 262 -8.50 -8.01 4.50
C TYR A 262 -8.64 -9.15 3.49
N THR A 263 -7.82 -9.15 2.42
CA THR A 263 -8.02 -10.06 1.28
C THR A 263 -7.20 -11.34 1.36
N ASP A 264 -6.15 -11.38 2.18
CA ASP A 264 -5.27 -12.56 2.25
C ASP A 264 -5.79 -13.62 3.23
N ASN A 265 -6.59 -13.21 4.21
CA ASN A 265 -7.22 -14.14 5.15
C ASN A 265 -8.66 -13.74 5.46
N LEU A 266 -9.58 -14.03 4.55
CA LEU A 266 -11.01 -13.68 4.66
C LEU A 266 -11.74 -14.44 5.78
N PHE A 267 -11.17 -15.53 6.27
CA PHE A 267 -11.76 -16.37 7.33
C PHE A 267 -11.23 -16.03 8.72
N ALA A 268 -10.21 -15.16 8.81
CA ALA A 268 -9.70 -14.68 10.09
C ALA A 268 -10.58 -13.58 10.68
N ALA A 269 -10.32 -13.28 11.96
CA ALA A 269 -10.92 -12.11 12.59
C ALA A 269 -10.56 -10.83 11.81
N GLN A 270 -11.52 -9.90 11.74
CA GLN A 270 -11.32 -8.61 11.08
C GLN A 270 -10.08 -7.90 11.66
N PRO A 271 -9.15 -7.44 10.80
CA PRO A 271 -7.96 -6.76 11.26
C PRO A 271 -8.32 -5.42 11.91
N LYS A 272 -7.69 -5.12 13.03
CA LYS A 272 -7.87 -3.86 13.75
C LYS A 272 -6.82 -2.85 13.32
N SER A 273 -7.12 -1.55 13.52
CA SER A 273 -6.11 -0.51 13.35
C SER A 273 -4.98 -0.65 14.37
N GLU A 274 -3.76 -0.44 13.92
CA GLU A 274 -2.56 -0.40 14.75
C GLU A 274 -2.41 0.98 15.38
N ARG A 275 -1.95 1.03 16.63
CA ARG A 275 -1.58 2.25 17.34
C ARG A 275 -0.20 2.09 17.94
N MET A 276 0.64 3.11 17.77
CA MET A 276 1.97 3.21 18.37
C MET A 276 2.05 4.42 19.28
N PHE A 277 2.65 4.23 20.46
CA PHE A 277 3.12 5.28 21.32
C PHE A 277 4.64 5.29 21.25
N ASP A 278 5.20 6.45 20.95
CA ASP A 278 6.64 6.61 20.76
C ASP A 278 7.18 7.70 21.70
N TYR A 279 8.20 7.32 22.46
CA TYR A 279 8.90 8.17 23.42
C TYR A 279 10.36 8.23 22.99
N GLU A 280 10.87 9.44 22.78
CA GLU A 280 12.26 9.64 22.38
C GLU A 280 12.96 10.65 23.27
N VAL A 281 14.24 10.40 23.54
CA VAL A 281 15.17 11.34 24.16
C VAL A 281 16.48 11.28 23.40
N GLY A 282 16.96 12.45 22.95
CA GLY A 282 18.21 12.52 22.21
C GLY A 282 19.12 13.64 22.71
N TYR A 283 20.40 13.36 22.73
CA TYR A 283 21.45 14.31 23.07
C TYR A 283 22.48 14.37 21.95
N THR A 284 22.93 15.59 21.60
CA THR A 284 24.00 15.82 20.63
C THR A 284 25.07 16.73 21.19
N PHE A 285 26.32 16.36 20.93
CA PHE A 285 27.51 17.14 21.23
C PHE A 285 28.28 17.45 19.96
N ARG A 286 28.65 18.74 19.78
CA ARG A 286 29.47 19.21 18.63
C ARG A 286 30.56 20.13 19.12
N LYS A 287 31.81 19.81 18.81
CA LYS A 287 32.93 20.71 19.13
C LYS A 287 34.05 20.53 18.09
N GLY A 288 34.29 21.60 17.32
CA GLY A 288 35.28 21.55 16.24
C GLY A 288 34.93 20.48 15.19
N TRP A 289 35.85 19.54 15.00
CA TRP A 289 35.70 18.42 14.08
C TRP A 289 34.93 17.22 14.67
N PHE A 290 34.69 17.21 15.98
CA PHE A 290 34.01 16.09 16.66
C PHE A 290 32.52 16.33 16.79
N ASN A 291 31.73 15.34 16.37
CA ASN A 291 30.28 15.33 16.50
C ASN A 291 29.85 13.94 16.99
N ALA A 292 29.10 13.89 18.08
CA ALA A 292 28.55 12.67 18.64
C ALA A 292 27.08 12.86 19.04
N GLY A 293 26.28 11.81 18.94
CA GLY A 293 24.88 11.81 19.33
C GLY A 293 24.45 10.48 19.89
N VAL A 294 23.54 10.52 20.85
CA VAL A 294 22.83 9.35 21.42
C VAL A 294 21.35 9.61 21.34
N ASN A 295 20.61 8.64 20.85
CA ASN A 295 19.17 8.65 20.80
C ASN A 295 18.63 7.39 21.48
N LEU A 296 17.74 7.57 22.43
CA LEU A 296 17.00 6.51 23.12
C LEU A 296 15.54 6.63 22.72
N TYR A 297 14.93 5.49 22.40
CA TYR A 297 13.51 5.45 22.06
C TYR A 297 12.84 4.23 22.67
N TYR A 298 11.55 4.38 22.95
CA TYR A 298 10.67 3.32 23.41
C TYR A 298 9.36 3.39 22.64
N MET A 299 9.04 2.32 21.89
CA MET A 299 7.84 2.20 21.08
C MET A 299 6.93 1.12 21.64
N ASP A 300 5.71 1.50 22.04
CA ASP A 300 4.67 0.57 22.50
C ASP A 300 3.59 0.45 21.40
N TYR A 301 3.41 -0.77 20.89
CA TYR A 301 2.45 -1.07 19.83
C TYR A 301 1.22 -1.78 20.37
N LYS A 302 0.04 -1.35 19.90
CA LYS A 302 -1.23 -2.05 20.11
C LYS A 302 -1.79 -2.52 18.78
N ASN A 303 -2.29 -3.76 18.77
CA ASN A 303 -2.88 -4.42 17.60
C ASN A 303 -1.90 -4.50 16.39
N GLN A 304 -0.61 -4.62 16.64
CA GLN A 304 0.38 -4.78 15.57
C GLN A 304 0.08 -6.05 14.77
N LEU A 305 -0.03 -5.90 13.45
CA LEU A 305 -0.21 -7.03 12.53
C LEU A 305 1.17 -7.64 12.23
N VAL A 306 1.33 -8.92 12.60
CA VAL A 306 2.56 -9.68 12.37
C VAL A 306 2.25 -10.92 11.54
N LEU A 307 3.23 -11.37 10.76
CA LEU A 307 3.13 -12.64 10.03
C LEU A 307 3.26 -13.80 11.02
N ASN A 308 2.42 -14.79 10.87
CA ASN A 308 2.42 -15.99 11.73
C ASN A 308 3.34 -17.11 11.20
N GLY A 309 4.23 -16.81 10.31
CA GLY A 309 5.14 -17.79 9.73
C GLY A 309 4.56 -18.51 8.52
#